data_dfa836bb1939d8ba68af4fd6acb31a53
#
_entry.id   dfa836bb1939d8ba68af4fd6acb31a53
#
_cell.length_a   1.000
_cell.length_b   1.000
_cell.length_c   1.000
_cell.angle_alpha   90.00
_cell.angle_beta   90.00
_cell.angle_gamma   90.00
#
_symmetry.space_group_name_H-M   'P 1'
#
loop_
_entity.id
_entity.type
_entity.pdbx_description
1 polymer ?
#
loop_
_entity_poly.entity_id
_entity_poly.type
_entity_poly.pdbx_seq_one_letter_code
_entity_poly.pdbx_strand_id
1 'polypeptide(L)'
;VFQPSREILEQNFKKLCSYGILDCSIYSASFNSKEISRITFATIGSVKNHPELFTHFKNIIVDECHLVNPKEGMYKDFFDAVKCKVLGLTATPYRLSSSRDFGSMLKFITRTKPHVFSEVIYHVQVSTLLDMGYLAKLDYYSMNPSGWNELNLKVNTTGADYTDRSVQKEYERIDFYGYLVHIVQRLMNPKAGGKRKGILVFTRFLKEAERLTMSIPGCAIVSGDTPKKEREHILEA
;
A
#
# COMPACT_ATOMS: atom_id res chain seq x y z
N VAL A 1 6.07 -17.00 -4.89
CA VAL A 1 5.82 -15.88 -3.98
C VAL A 1 5.17 -14.75 -4.75
N PHE A 2 3.96 -14.37 -4.39
CA PHE A 2 3.28 -13.23 -5.02
C PHE A 2 3.59 -11.94 -4.29
N GLN A 3 3.92 -10.91 -5.08
CA GLN A 3 4.21 -9.57 -4.61
C GLN A 3 3.23 -8.55 -5.22
N PRO A 4 2.83 -7.51 -4.48
CA PRO A 4 1.81 -6.56 -4.93
C PRO A 4 2.32 -5.61 -6.02
N SER A 5 3.62 -5.29 -6.03
CA SER A 5 4.22 -4.39 -7.01
C SER A 5 5.58 -4.90 -7.50
N ARG A 6 6.04 -4.28 -8.60
CA ARG A 6 7.37 -4.55 -9.18
C ARG A 6 8.49 -4.23 -8.20
N GLU A 7 8.41 -3.09 -7.54
CA GLU A 7 9.44 -2.57 -6.63
C GLU A 7 9.62 -3.51 -5.43
N ILE A 8 8.52 -3.92 -4.81
CA ILE A 8 8.54 -4.87 -3.67
C ILE A 8 9.05 -6.24 -4.13
N LEU A 9 8.65 -6.69 -5.33
CA LEU A 9 9.15 -7.93 -5.91
C LEU A 9 10.67 -7.89 -6.04
N GLU A 10 11.22 -6.82 -6.62
CA GLU A 10 12.65 -6.66 -6.80
C GLU A 10 13.42 -6.64 -5.48
N GLN A 11 12.92 -5.87 -4.49
CA GLN A 11 13.51 -5.79 -3.16
C GLN A 11 13.54 -7.15 -2.46
N ASN A 12 12.42 -7.85 -2.43
CA ASN A 12 12.31 -9.13 -1.75
C ASN A 12 13.11 -10.24 -2.46
N PHE A 13 13.15 -10.23 -3.79
CA PHE A 13 14.01 -11.13 -4.56
C PHE A 13 15.49 -10.90 -4.25
N LYS A 14 15.98 -9.66 -4.33
CA LYS A 14 17.36 -9.30 -3.99
C LYS A 14 17.69 -9.66 -2.55
N LYS A 15 16.75 -9.43 -1.62
CA LYS A 15 16.92 -9.78 -0.21
C LYS A 15 17.07 -11.29 -0.01
N LEU A 16 16.26 -12.11 -0.71
CA LEU A 16 16.40 -13.56 -0.66
C LEU A 16 17.77 -14.02 -1.18
N CYS A 17 18.20 -13.46 -2.33
CA CYS A 17 19.52 -13.76 -2.88
C CYS A 17 20.66 -13.38 -1.92
N SER A 18 20.53 -12.29 -1.17
CA SER A 18 21.54 -11.83 -0.20
C SER A 18 21.71 -12.80 0.98
N TYR A 19 20.77 -13.70 1.22
CA TYR A 19 20.87 -14.81 2.19
C TYR A 19 21.52 -16.07 1.59
N GLY A 20 22.04 -16.00 0.37
CA GLY A 20 22.66 -17.14 -0.32
C GLY A 20 21.68 -18.13 -0.95
N ILE A 21 20.40 -17.78 -1.02
CA ILE A 21 19.36 -18.59 -1.67
C ILE A 21 19.29 -18.18 -3.15
N LEU A 22 19.96 -18.95 -4.02
CA LEU A 22 20.10 -18.63 -5.44
C LEU A 22 19.19 -19.44 -6.37
N ASP A 23 18.55 -20.51 -5.88
CA ASP A 23 17.57 -21.30 -6.64
C ASP A 23 16.22 -20.58 -6.65
N CYS A 24 16.23 -19.36 -7.18
CA CYS A 24 15.08 -18.48 -7.27
C CYS A 24 15.08 -17.69 -8.59
N SER A 25 13.89 -17.35 -9.07
CA SER A 25 13.69 -16.65 -10.32
C SER A 25 12.56 -15.64 -10.24
N ILE A 26 12.42 -14.81 -11.27
CA ILE A 26 11.32 -13.86 -11.43
C ILE A 26 10.47 -14.26 -12.63
N TYR A 27 9.16 -14.36 -12.42
CA TYR A 27 8.16 -14.49 -13.48
C TYR A 27 7.28 -13.24 -13.48
N SER A 28 7.68 -12.25 -14.26
CA SER A 28 6.94 -10.98 -14.32
C SER A 28 7.14 -10.25 -15.65
N ALA A 29 6.06 -9.82 -16.27
CA ALA A 29 6.10 -9.04 -17.49
C ALA A 29 6.86 -7.72 -17.32
N SER A 30 6.77 -7.09 -16.16
CA SER A 30 7.48 -5.84 -15.86
C SER A 30 9.00 -5.98 -15.80
N PHE A 31 9.52 -7.20 -15.62
CA PHE A 31 10.94 -7.53 -15.69
C PHE A 31 11.35 -8.17 -17.02
N ASN A 32 10.40 -8.36 -17.93
CA ASN A 32 10.60 -9.12 -19.16
C ASN A 32 11.20 -10.52 -18.88
N SER A 33 10.83 -11.13 -17.75
CA SER A 33 11.30 -12.45 -17.33
C SER A 33 10.14 -13.41 -17.17
N LYS A 34 10.33 -14.64 -17.65
CA LYS A 34 9.38 -15.77 -17.54
C LYS A 34 10.08 -17.01 -16.99
N GLU A 35 11.07 -16.82 -16.13
CA GLU A 35 11.81 -17.92 -15.54
C GLU A 35 11.07 -18.51 -14.35
N ILE A 36 11.08 -19.83 -14.26
CA ILE A 36 10.48 -20.61 -13.16
C ILE A 36 11.57 -21.46 -12.52
N SER A 37 11.77 -21.29 -11.22
CA SER A 37 12.68 -22.05 -10.39
C SER A 37 11.94 -22.58 -9.16
N ARG A 38 12.63 -23.28 -8.27
CA ARG A 38 12.07 -23.81 -7.02
C ARG A 38 11.37 -22.73 -6.19
N ILE A 39 11.92 -21.50 -6.17
CA ILE A 39 11.30 -20.31 -5.59
C ILE A 39 11.09 -19.30 -6.70
N THR A 40 9.85 -19.06 -7.08
CA THR A 40 9.52 -18.08 -8.14
C THR A 40 8.79 -16.90 -7.55
N PHE A 41 9.34 -15.70 -7.75
CA PHE A 41 8.68 -14.43 -7.44
C PHE A 41 7.86 -13.96 -8.64
N ALA A 42 6.62 -13.59 -8.40
CA ALA A 42 5.73 -13.18 -9.47
C ALA A 42 4.74 -12.10 -9.02
N THR A 43 4.20 -11.36 -9.98
CA THR A 43 2.98 -10.57 -9.79
C THR A 43 1.79 -11.35 -10.33
N ILE A 44 0.64 -11.26 -9.68
CA ILE A 44 -0.55 -12.03 -10.09
C ILE A 44 -0.96 -11.74 -11.53
N GLY A 45 -0.84 -10.49 -11.98
CA GLY A 45 -1.14 -10.10 -13.36
C GLY A 45 -0.31 -10.81 -14.42
N SER A 46 0.92 -11.25 -14.07
CA SER A 46 1.81 -11.94 -15.01
C SER A 46 1.53 -13.43 -15.14
N VAL A 47 0.98 -14.08 -14.09
CA VAL A 47 0.78 -15.53 -14.07
C VAL A 47 -0.67 -15.96 -14.36
N LYS A 48 -1.64 -15.07 -14.19
CA LYS A 48 -3.08 -15.39 -14.25
C LYS A 48 -3.52 -16.09 -15.55
N ASN A 49 -2.84 -15.78 -16.66
CA ASN A 49 -3.19 -16.35 -17.98
C ASN A 49 -2.50 -17.68 -18.28
N HIS A 50 -1.57 -18.11 -17.41
CA HIS A 50 -0.78 -19.34 -17.58
C HIS A 50 -0.69 -20.12 -16.27
N PRO A 51 -1.79 -20.42 -15.57
CA PRO A 51 -1.77 -21.12 -14.29
C PRO A 51 -1.23 -22.56 -14.43
N GLU A 52 -1.35 -23.17 -15.62
CA GLU A 52 -0.85 -24.51 -15.92
C GLU A 52 0.65 -24.65 -15.70
N LEU A 53 1.43 -23.58 -15.87
CA LEU A 53 2.88 -23.60 -15.64
C LEU A 53 3.25 -23.72 -14.15
N PHE A 54 2.31 -23.47 -13.25
CA PHE A 54 2.54 -23.40 -11.81
C PHE A 54 1.90 -24.52 -11.00
N THR A 55 1.30 -25.51 -11.66
CA THR A 55 0.58 -26.61 -11.01
C THR A 55 1.49 -27.56 -10.20
N HIS A 56 2.79 -27.52 -10.45
CA HIS A 56 3.79 -28.27 -9.69
C HIS A 56 4.13 -27.66 -8.33
N PHE A 57 3.79 -26.38 -8.09
CA PHE A 57 3.96 -25.74 -6.79
C PHE A 57 2.90 -26.21 -5.80
N LYS A 58 3.34 -26.66 -4.63
CA LYS A 58 2.45 -27.10 -3.54
C LYS A 58 2.09 -25.97 -2.57
N ASN A 59 2.92 -24.95 -2.50
CA ASN A 59 2.79 -23.85 -1.55
C ASN A 59 2.93 -22.52 -2.28
N ILE A 60 2.08 -21.59 -1.93
CA ILE A 60 2.12 -20.20 -2.40
C ILE A 60 2.20 -19.28 -1.20
N ILE A 61 3.05 -18.25 -1.29
CA ILE A 61 3.11 -17.16 -0.34
C ILE A 61 2.55 -15.92 -1.05
N VAL A 62 1.62 -15.22 -0.41
CA VAL A 62 1.04 -13.97 -0.91
C VAL A 62 1.36 -12.86 0.06
N ASP A 63 2.17 -11.93 -0.38
CA ASP A 63 2.42 -10.70 0.33
C ASP A 63 1.26 -9.71 0.13
N GLU A 64 0.98 -8.87 1.12
CA GLU A 64 -0.20 -8.00 1.18
C GLU A 64 -1.51 -8.77 0.90
N CYS A 65 -1.66 -9.92 1.55
CA CYS A 65 -2.75 -10.86 1.27
C CYS A 65 -4.16 -10.29 1.55
N HIS A 66 -4.27 -9.15 2.22
CA HIS A 66 -5.53 -8.41 2.37
C HIS A 66 -6.09 -7.94 1.01
N LEU A 67 -5.25 -7.85 -0.04
CA LEU A 67 -5.68 -7.52 -1.40
C LEU A 67 -6.39 -8.69 -2.10
N VAL A 68 -6.28 -9.91 -1.60
CA VAL A 68 -6.93 -11.09 -2.18
C VAL A 68 -8.45 -10.99 -2.02
N ASN A 69 -9.18 -10.91 -3.15
CA ASN A 69 -10.63 -11.03 -3.12
C ASN A 69 -11.02 -12.52 -3.11
N PRO A 70 -11.74 -13.00 -2.07
CA PRO A 70 -12.09 -14.41 -1.97
C PRO A 70 -13.21 -14.85 -2.93
N LYS A 71 -13.99 -13.91 -3.47
CA LYS A 71 -15.15 -14.22 -4.32
C LYS A 71 -14.80 -14.29 -5.79
N GLU A 72 -13.93 -13.39 -6.26
CA GLU A 72 -13.63 -13.18 -7.67
C GLU A 72 -12.27 -12.54 -7.89
N GLY A 73 -11.78 -12.56 -9.10
CA GLY A 73 -10.56 -11.87 -9.52
C GLY A 73 -9.35 -12.78 -9.63
N MET A 74 -8.26 -12.20 -10.12
CA MET A 74 -7.06 -12.91 -10.57
C MET A 74 -6.49 -13.93 -9.57
N TYR A 75 -6.49 -13.62 -8.28
CA TYR A 75 -6.00 -14.54 -7.26
C TYR A 75 -6.92 -15.75 -7.11
N LYS A 76 -8.25 -15.52 -7.08
CA LYS A 76 -9.23 -16.59 -6.95
C LYS A 76 -9.13 -17.56 -8.11
N ASP A 77 -9.13 -17.05 -9.34
CA ASP A 77 -9.03 -17.85 -10.55
C ASP A 77 -7.73 -18.67 -10.58
N PHE A 78 -6.62 -18.06 -10.17
CA PHE A 78 -5.33 -18.73 -10.11
C PHE A 78 -5.31 -19.86 -9.04
N PHE A 79 -5.84 -19.60 -7.84
CA PHE A 79 -5.88 -20.62 -6.78
C PHE A 79 -6.79 -21.79 -7.12
N ASP A 80 -7.90 -21.54 -7.79
CA ASP A 80 -8.81 -22.60 -8.26
C ASP A 80 -8.13 -23.52 -9.30
N ALA A 81 -7.28 -22.93 -10.15
CA ALA A 81 -6.55 -23.67 -11.17
C ALA A 81 -5.37 -24.47 -10.59
N VAL A 82 -4.58 -23.87 -9.69
CA VAL A 82 -3.32 -24.47 -9.19
C VAL A 82 -3.54 -25.38 -7.98
N LYS A 83 -4.59 -25.17 -7.17
CA LYS A 83 -4.98 -26.00 -6.02
C LYS A 83 -3.85 -26.26 -5.01
N CYS A 84 -3.27 -25.20 -4.51
CA CYS A 84 -2.13 -25.22 -3.59
C CYS A 84 -2.50 -24.74 -2.18
N LYS A 85 -1.61 -24.93 -1.21
CA LYS A 85 -1.68 -24.27 0.10
C LYS A 85 -1.25 -22.82 -0.04
N VAL A 86 -1.99 -21.90 0.58
CA VAL A 86 -1.72 -20.47 0.50
C VAL A 86 -1.38 -19.92 1.89
N LEU A 87 -0.19 -19.35 2.02
CA LEU A 87 0.25 -18.58 3.17
C LEU A 87 0.13 -17.09 2.84
N GLY A 88 -0.66 -16.35 3.61
CA GLY A 88 -0.81 -14.91 3.48
C GLY A 88 0.05 -14.15 4.48
N LEU A 89 0.73 -13.10 4.03
CA LEU A 89 1.45 -12.15 4.86
C LEU A 89 0.76 -10.79 4.73
N THR A 90 0.51 -10.10 5.84
CA THR A 90 -0.05 -8.75 5.84
C THR A 90 0.08 -8.07 7.20
N ALA A 91 0.28 -6.77 7.20
CA ALA A 91 0.19 -5.93 8.40
C ALA A 91 -1.27 -5.58 8.75
N THR A 92 -2.20 -5.68 7.79
CA THR A 92 -3.60 -5.28 7.93
C THR A 92 -4.55 -6.41 7.53
N PRO A 93 -4.81 -7.39 8.40
CA PRO A 93 -5.59 -8.59 8.06
C PRO A 93 -7.10 -8.33 7.93
N TYR A 94 -7.49 -7.16 7.39
CA TYR A 94 -8.86 -6.71 7.27
C TYR A 94 -9.18 -6.31 5.83
N ARG A 95 -10.44 -6.49 5.45
CA ARG A 95 -11.00 -5.94 4.21
C ARG A 95 -12.24 -5.13 4.53
N LEU A 96 -12.41 -4.03 3.80
CA LEU A 96 -13.64 -3.27 3.85
C LEU A 96 -14.75 -4.08 3.15
N SER A 97 -15.85 -4.28 3.85
CA SER A 97 -17.05 -4.92 3.33
C SER A 97 -18.21 -3.94 3.47
N SER A 98 -18.79 -3.53 2.36
CA SER A 98 -19.94 -2.65 2.35
C SER A 98 -21.23 -3.47 2.44
N SER A 99 -22.16 -3.06 3.31
CA SER A 99 -23.50 -3.59 3.41
C SER A 99 -24.50 -2.43 3.27
N ARG A 100 -25.64 -2.70 2.62
CA ARG A 100 -26.72 -1.69 2.48
C ARG A 100 -27.30 -1.28 3.83
N ASP A 101 -27.37 -2.23 4.76
CA ASP A 101 -28.03 -2.04 6.06
C ASP A 101 -27.09 -1.49 7.14
N PHE A 102 -25.78 -1.81 7.06
CA PHE A 102 -24.81 -1.49 8.10
C PHE A 102 -23.66 -0.58 7.63
N GLY A 103 -23.72 -0.08 6.38
CA GLY A 103 -22.64 0.71 5.80
C GLY A 103 -21.35 -0.09 5.57
N SER A 104 -20.21 0.56 5.72
CA SER A 104 -18.90 -0.07 5.52
C SER A 104 -18.36 -0.64 6.83
N MET A 105 -18.04 -1.92 6.84
CA MET A 105 -17.45 -2.63 7.98
C MET A 105 -16.11 -3.25 7.63
N LEU A 106 -15.17 -3.23 8.57
CA LEU A 106 -13.93 -3.98 8.48
C LEU A 106 -14.19 -5.46 8.80
N LYS A 107 -13.86 -6.33 7.86
CA LYS A 107 -13.99 -7.76 8.01
C LYS A 107 -12.64 -8.43 8.04
N PHE A 108 -12.38 -9.24 9.06
CA PHE A 108 -11.14 -10.01 9.14
C PHE A 108 -11.06 -11.00 7.97
N ILE A 109 -9.89 -11.13 7.32
CA ILE A 109 -9.76 -11.94 6.09
C ILE A 109 -10.07 -13.42 6.28
N THR A 110 -9.88 -13.96 7.49
CA THR A 110 -10.28 -15.34 7.84
C THR A 110 -11.78 -15.50 8.10
N ARG A 111 -12.54 -14.40 8.14
CA ARG A 111 -14.01 -14.37 8.32
C ARG A 111 -14.76 -14.08 7.03
N THR A 112 -14.06 -13.96 5.90
CA THR A 112 -14.69 -13.79 4.57
C THR A 112 -15.19 -15.15 4.04
N LYS A 113 -16.25 -15.11 3.22
CA LYS A 113 -16.76 -16.31 2.54
C LYS A 113 -16.83 -16.01 1.04
N PRO A 114 -16.37 -16.94 0.16
CA PRO A 114 -15.66 -18.19 0.48
C PRO A 114 -14.33 -17.95 1.21
N HIS A 115 -13.81 -18.96 1.91
CA HIS A 115 -12.53 -18.86 2.60
C HIS A 115 -11.36 -19.05 1.64
N VAL A 116 -10.41 -18.13 1.64
CA VAL A 116 -9.05 -18.31 1.08
C VAL A 116 -8.08 -18.58 2.24
N PHE A 117 -8.21 -17.80 3.31
CA PHE A 117 -7.43 -17.96 4.53
C PHE A 117 -8.36 -18.43 5.65
N SER A 118 -7.99 -19.54 6.32
CA SER A 118 -8.81 -20.18 7.34
C SER A 118 -8.46 -19.71 8.76
N GLU A 119 -7.21 -19.45 9.03
CA GLU A 119 -6.71 -19.14 10.37
C GLU A 119 -5.51 -18.20 10.35
N VAL A 120 -5.21 -17.61 11.50
CA VAL A 120 -3.99 -16.84 11.75
C VAL A 120 -3.01 -17.76 12.47
N ILE A 121 -1.94 -18.14 11.78
CA ILE A 121 -0.93 -19.06 12.34
C ILE A 121 0.14 -18.34 13.16
N TYR A 122 0.36 -17.06 12.92
CA TYR A 122 1.34 -16.25 13.65
C TYR A 122 0.98 -14.76 13.57
N HIS A 123 1.24 -14.03 14.64
CA HIS A 123 1.12 -12.58 14.66
C HIS A 123 2.16 -11.96 15.60
N VAL A 124 2.58 -10.73 15.28
CA VAL A 124 3.44 -9.92 16.15
C VAL A 124 2.74 -8.57 16.36
N GLN A 125 2.67 -8.14 17.60
CA GLN A 125 2.10 -6.83 17.95
C GLN A 125 3.06 -5.70 17.55
N VAL A 126 2.50 -4.57 17.12
CA VAL A 126 3.28 -3.36 16.79
C VAL A 126 4.13 -2.91 17.98
N SER A 127 3.60 -2.98 19.21
CA SER A 127 4.34 -2.66 20.44
C SER A 127 5.61 -3.49 20.57
N THR A 128 5.51 -4.81 20.34
CA THR A 128 6.67 -5.71 20.37
C THR A 128 7.74 -5.31 19.35
N LEU A 129 7.32 -4.93 18.13
CA LEU A 129 8.26 -4.50 17.08
C LEU A 129 8.92 -3.15 17.41
N LEU A 130 8.19 -2.25 18.08
CA LEU A 130 8.73 -0.99 18.60
C LEU A 130 9.76 -1.23 19.71
N ASP A 131 9.43 -2.11 20.66
CA ASP A 131 10.31 -2.45 21.80
C ASP A 131 11.59 -3.14 21.32
N MET A 132 11.50 -3.96 20.28
CA MET A 132 12.64 -4.63 19.63
C MET A 132 13.45 -3.72 18.69
N GLY A 133 13.02 -2.48 18.47
CA GLY A 133 13.69 -1.53 17.57
C GLY A 133 13.53 -1.81 16.07
N TYR A 134 12.63 -2.70 15.68
CA TYR A 134 12.32 -2.94 14.25
C TYR A 134 11.47 -1.83 13.63
N LEU A 135 10.71 -1.11 14.44
CA LEU A 135 9.92 0.04 14.02
C LEU A 135 10.43 1.31 14.72
N ALA A 136 10.43 2.41 14.01
CA ALA A 136 10.72 3.72 14.58
C ALA A 136 9.58 4.18 15.49
N LYS A 137 9.93 4.88 16.56
CA LYS A 137 8.94 5.51 17.44
C LYS A 137 8.08 6.49 16.64
N LEU A 138 6.78 6.42 16.84
CA LEU A 138 5.80 7.26 16.15
C LEU A 138 5.22 8.27 17.13
N ASP A 139 5.41 9.56 16.84
CA ASP A 139 4.75 10.65 17.55
C ASP A 139 3.61 11.18 16.67
N TYR A 140 2.36 11.03 17.13
CA TYR A 140 1.19 11.50 16.43
C TYR A 140 0.85 12.94 16.80
N TYR A 141 0.70 13.76 15.77
CA TYR A 141 0.22 15.12 15.92
C TYR A 141 -1.06 15.32 15.10
N SER A 142 -2.13 15.75 15.73
CA SER A 142 -3.33 16.18 15.07
C SER A 142 -3.37 17.71 15.05
N MET A 143 -3.64 18.28 13.89
CA MET A 143 -3.84 19.71 13.74
C MET A 143 -5.28 19.92 13.30
N ASN A 144 -6.09 20.54 14.15
CA ASN A 144 -7.47 20.92 13.85
C ASN A 144 -7.55 22.44 13.74
N PRO A 145 -7.47 23.01 12.54
CA PRO A 145 -7.77 24.42 12.34
C PRO A 145 -9.23 24.71 12.67
N SER A 146 -9.52 25.93 13.08
CA SER A 146 -10.89 26.39 13.27
C SER A 146 -11.71 26.24 11.98
N GLY A 147 -12.91 25.68 12.07
CA GLY A 147 -13.81 25.44 10.94
C GLY A 147 -13.73 24.05 10.30
N TRP A 148 -12.80 23.18 10.69
CA TRP A 148 -12.72 21.83 10.15
C TRP A 148 -13.81 20.88 10.71
N ASN A 149 -14.40 21.20 11.85
CA ASN A 149 -15.49 20.42 12.44
C ASN A 149 -16.81 20.55 11.66
N GLU A 150 -16.88 21.48 10.70
CA GLU A 150 -18.09 21.81 9.93
C GLU A 150 -17.95 21.46 8.44
N LEU A 151 -17.17 20.42 8.11
CA LEU A 151 -16.99 20.01 6.72
C LEU A 151 -18.28 19.37 6.18
N ASN A 152 -18.80 19.92 5.08
CA ASN A 152 -19.97 19.39 4.38
C ASN A 152 -19.56 18.39 3.29
N LEU A 153 -19.20 17.19 3.69
CA LEU A 153 -18.72 16.13 2.79
C LEU A 153 -19.85 15.19 2.37
N LYS A 154 -19.88 14.83 1.10
CA LYS A 154 -20.83 13.86 0.56
C LYS A 154 -20.16 12.52 0.37
N VAL A 155 -20.75 11.47 0.93
CA VAL A 155 -20.29 10.09 0.77
C VAL A 155 -20.51 9.64 -0.67
N ASN A 156 -19.61 8.82 -1.21
CA ASN A 156 -19.74 8.23 -2.54
C ASN A 156 -20.81 7.13 -2.57
N THR A 157 -21.13 6.61 -3.75
CA THR A 157 -22.18 5.59 -3.95
C THR A 157 -21.93 4.28 -3.21
N THR A 158 -20.68 3.97 -2.89
CA THR A 158 -20.30 2.75 -2.14
C THR A 158 -20.35 2.95 -0.63
N GLY A 159 -20.46 4.19 -0.14
CA GLY A 159 -20.39 4.49 1.28
C GLY A 159 -19.01 4.35 1.91
N ALA A 160 -17.99 4.08 1.11
CA ALA A 160 -16.63 3.78 1.60
C ALA A 160 -15.72 5.01 1.71
N ASP A 161 -16.04 6.09 1.01
CA ASP A 161 -15.26 7.32 0.98
C ASP A 161 -16.14 8.52 0.59
N TYR A 162 -15.60 9.72 0.68
CA TYR A 162 -16.24 10.95 0.22
C TYR A 162 -16.02 11.18 -1.28
N THR A 163 -16.98 11.89 -1.92
CA THR A 163 -16.83 12.27 -3.33
C THR A 163 -15.76 13.33 -3.48
N ASP A 164 -14.88 13.19 -4.48
CA ASP A 164 -13.78 14.13 -4.73
C ASP A 164 -14.30 15.57 -4.90
N ARG A 165 -15.44 15.72 -5.59
CA ARG A 165 -16.07 17.05 -5.76
C ARG A 165 -16.44 17.71 -4.43
N SER A 166 -16.95 16.98 -3.45
CA SER A 166 -17.29 17.55 -2.14
C SER A 166 -16.04 17.90 -1.34
N VAL A 167 -15.00 17.06 -1.41
CA VAL A 167 -13.73 17.31 -0.74
C VAL A 167 -13.04 18.54 -1.33
N GLN A 168 -12.93 18.64 -2.66
CA GLN A 168 -12.30 19.79 -3.33
C GLN A 168 -13.00 21.11 -2.98
N LYS A 169 -14.34 21.12 -2.99
CA LYS A 169 -15.12 22.29 -2.60
C LYS A 169 -14.83 22.74 -1.18
N GLU A 170 -14.76 21.79 -0.24
CA GLU A 170 -14.44 22.12 1.14
C GLU A 170 -12.99 22.57 1.33
N TYR A 171 -12.04 21.97 0.62
CA TYR A 171 -10.63 22.38 0.63
C TYR A 171 -10.46 23.83 0.13
N GLU A 172 -11.21 24.23 -0.88
CA GLU A 172 -11.23 25.63 -1.36
C GLU A 172 -11.87 26.56 -0.34
N ARG A 173 -12.99 26.16 0.27
CA ARG A 173 -13.71 26.97 1.28
C ARG A 173 -12.88 27.30 2.51
N ILE A 174 -12.07 26.33 3.00
CA ILE A 174 -11.26 26.47 4.22
C ILE A 174 -9.82 26.88 3.96
N ASP A 175 -9.46 27.21 2.71
CA ASP A 175 -8.07 27.44 2.28
C ASP A 175 -7.10 26.32 2.72
N PHE A 176 -7.51 25.07 2.49
CA PHE A 176 -6.70 23.91 2.86
C PHE A 176 -5.30 23.96 2.25
N TYR A 177 -5.17 24.45 1.03
CA TYR A 177 -3.88 24.52 0.33
C TYR A 177 -2.89 25.45 1.00
N GLY A 178 -3.34 26.65 1.41
CA GLY A 178 -2.50 27.59 2.17
C GLY A 178 -2.10 27.02 3.53
N TYR A 179 -3.04 26.37 4.19
CA TYR A 179 -2.80 25.71 5.47
C TYR A 179 -1.80 24.55 5.34
N LEU A 180 -1.90 23.70 4.31
CA LEU A 180 -0.97 22.61 4.05
C LEU A 180 0.46 23.11 3.86
N VAL A 181 0.65 24.17 3.07
CA VAL A 181 1.97 24.80 2.87
C VAL A 181 2.52 25.30 4.21
N HIS A 182 1.69 25.99 5.02
CA HIS A 182 2.09 26.47 6.33
C HIS A 182 2.52 25.31 7.28
N ILE A 183 1.76 24.21 7.29
CA ILE A 183 2.13 23.02 8.10
C ILE A 183 3.49 22.47 7.67
N VAL A 184 3.71 22.26 6.37
CA VAL A 184 4.97 21.71 5.89
C VAL A 184 6.14 22.64 6.22
N GLN A 185 5.99 23.94 6.04
CA GLN A 185 6.99 24.94 6.44
C GLN A 185 7.31 24.89 7.95
N ARG A 186 6.30 24.72 8.80
CA ARG A 186 6.51 24.51 10.27
C ARG A 186 7.22 23.21 10.57
N LEU A 187 6.93 22.13 9.84
CA LEU A 187 7.60 20.84 9.99
C LEU A 187 9.07 20.90 9.55
N MET A 188 9.37 21.68 8.52
CA MET A 188 10.75 21.92 8.07
C MET A 188 11.56 22.74 9.08
N ASN A 189 10.89 23.68 9.76
CA ASN A 189 11.51 24.61 10.71
C ASN A 189 10.85 24.48 12.09
N PRO A 190 11.06 23.38 12.81
CA PRO A 190 10.44 23.17 14.11
C PRO A 190 11.02 24.15 15.14
N LYS A 191 10.17 24.65 16.06
CA LYS A 191 10.59 25.57 17.12
C LYS A 191 11.53 24.91 18.14
N ALA A 192 11.45 23.58 18.29
CA ALA A 192 12.29 22.76 19.16
C ALA A 192 12.71 21.49 18.40
N GLY A 193 13.92 21.01 18.68
CA GLY A 193 14.49 19.85 18.00
C GLY A 193 15.30 20.23 16.75
N GLY A 194 16.00 19.25 16.19
CA GLY A 194 16.81 19.44 14.97
C GLY A 194 15.97 19.52 13.70
N LYS A 195 16.57 20.03 12.62
CA LYS A 195 15.97 20.00 11.28
C LYS A 195 15.62 18.57 10.90
N ARG A 196 14.44 18.36 10.31
CA ARG A 196 14.04 17.07 9.75
C ARG A 196 14.87 16.79 8.49
N LYS A 197 15.33 15.55 8.36
CA LYS A 197 16.15 15.12 7.21
C LYS A 197 15.30 14.86 5.96
N GLY A 198 14.04 14.47 6.14
CA GLY A 198 13.10 14.24 5.07
C GLY A 198 11.66 14.38 5.56
N ILE A 199 10.79 14.85 4.69
CA ILE A 199 9.35 14.98 4.94
C ILE A 199 8.62 14.35 3.76
N LEU A 200 7.85 13.29 4.02
CA LEU A 200 6.99 12.65 3.05
C LEU A 200 5.55 13.12 3.28
N VAL A 201 4.95 13.70 2.25
CA VAL A 201 3.57 14.21 2.30
C VAL A 201 2.71 13.38 1.37
N PHE A 202 1.71 12.67 1.93
CA PHE A 202 0.69 12.00 1.13
C PHE A 202 -0.48 12.95 0.90
N THR A 203 -0.80 13.20 -0.35
CA THR A 203 -1.90 14.06 -0.77
C THR A 203 -3.01 13.25 -1.44
N ARG A 204 -4.24 13.72 -1.36
CA ARG A 204 -5.39 13.10 -2.05
C ARG A 204 -5.41 13.46 -3.54
N PHE A 205 -5.08 14.71 -3.88
CA PHE A 205 -5.10 15.21 -5.25
C PHE A 205 -3.73 15.72 -5.67
N LEU A 206 -3.41 15.64 -6.95
CA LEU A 206 -2.17 16.20 -7.51
C LEU A 206 -2.04 17.70 -7.28
N LYS A 207 -3.16 18.44 -7.29
CA LYS A 207 -3.19 19.89 -7.04
C LYS A 207 -2.56 20.29 -5.70
N GLU A 208 -2.68 19.46 -4.67
CA GLU A 208 -2.02 19.67 -3.37
C GLU A 208 -0.50 19.53 -3.50
N ALA A 209 -0.04 18.48 -4.17
CA ALA A 209 1.37 18.24 -4.40
C ALA A 209 2.00 19.36 -5.26
N GLU A 210 1.33 19.77 -6.33
CA GLU A 210 1.74 20.90 -7.18
C GLU A 210 1.87 22.20 -6.37
N ARG A 211 0.89 22.48 -5.49
CA ARG A 211 0.94 23.67 -4.64
C ARG A 211 2.14 23.66 -3.69
N LEU A 212 2.46 22.49 -3.14
CA LEU A 212 3.64 22.32 -2.28
C LEU A 212 4.93 22.58 -3.06
N THR A 213 5.09 22.02 -4.27
CA THR A 213 6.30 22.25 -5.07
C THR A 213 6.47 23.68 -5.52
N MET A 214 5.39 24.39 -5.80
CA MET A 214 5.44 25.83 -6.12
C MET A 214 5.82 26.69 -4.93
N SER A 215 5.52 26.26 -3.70
CA SER A 215 5.63 27.07 -2.49
C SER A 215 6.82 26.69 -1.61
N ILE A 216 7.40 25.51 -1.78
CA ILE A 216 8.45 24.97 -0.91
C ILE A 216 9.65 24.58 -1.77
N PRO A 217 10.78 25.28 -1.64
CA PRO A 217 12.01 24.92 -2.34
C PRO A 217 12.48 23.49 -1.98
N GLY A 218 12.93 22.74 -2.99
CA GLY A 218 13.39 21.36 -2.81
C GLY A 218 12.28 20.32 -2.66
N CYS A 219 11.02 20.71 -2.82
CA CYS A 219 9.90 19.77 -2.85
C CYS A 219 9.80 19.13 -4.25
N ALA A 220 9.63 17.82 -4.31
CA ALA A 220 9.40 17.06 -5.54
C ALA A 220 8.09 16.28 -5.48
N ILE A 221 7.49 15.99 -6.64
CA ILE A 221 6.25 15.20 -6.76
C ILE A 221 6.59 13.79 -7.27
N VAL A 222 6.00 12.80 -6.60
CA VAL A 222 5.94 11.43 -7.10
C VAL A 222 4.48 11.04 -7.30
N SER A 223 4.11 10.71 -8.52
CA SER A 223 2.75 10.28 -8.89
C SER A 223 2.75 8.93 -9.61
N GLY A 224 1.58 8.44 -10.02
CA GLY A 224 1.46 7.27 -10.87
C GLY A 224 2.17 7.40 -12.21
N ASP A 225 2.26 8.62 -12.74
CA ASP A 225 2.87 8.92 -14.05
C ASP A 225 4.38 9.19 -13.96
N THR A 226 4.95 9.30 -12.76
CA THR A 226 6.40 9.55 -12.57
C THR A 226 7.19 8.33 -13.04
N PRO A 227 8.11 8.47 -14.04
CA PRO A 227 8.95 7.40 -14.51
C PRO A 227 9.77 6.75 -13.39
N LYS A 228 10.01 5.43 -13.49
CA LYS A 228 10.67 4.67 -12.42
C LYS A 228 12.03 5.27 -12.02
N LYS A 229 12.89 5.58 -12.99
CA LYS A 229 14.24 6.14 -12.74
C LYS A 229 14.18 7.49 -12.03
N GLU A 230 13.23 8.33 -12.43
CA GLU A 230 13.00 9.62 -11.80
C GLU A 230 12.50 9.48 -10.37
N ARG A 231 11.56 8.54 -10.14
CA ARG A 231 11.05 8.21 -8.81
C ARG A 231 12.17 7.74 -7.87
N GLU A 232 13.02 6.83 -8.34
CA GLU A 232 14.19 6.35 -7.59
C GLU A 232 15.12 7.52 -7.23
N HIS A 233 15.44 8.37 -8.20
CA HIS A 233 16.28 9.55 -7.97
C HIS A 233 15.69 10.52 -6.94
N ILE A 234 14.38 10.79 -7.01
CA ILE A 234 13.68 11.67 -6.05
C ILE A 234 13.70 11.09 -4.63
N LEU A 235 13.56 9.76 -4.50
CA LEU A 235 13.51 9.11 -3.18
C LEU A 235 14.89 8.90 -2.56
N GLU A 236 15.96 8.93 -3.34
CA GLU A 236 17.36 8.81 -2.89
C GLU A 236 18.02 10.16 -2.56
N ALA A 237 17.44 11.28 -3.04
CA ALA A 237 17.95 12.63 -2.82
C ALA A 237 17.59 13.18 -1.43
#